data_86dff5daf4674f39084e190daf6d89c9
#
_entry.id   86dff5daf4674f39084e190daf6d89c9
#
_cell.length_a   1.000
_cell.length_b   1.000
_cell.length_c   1.000
_cell.angle_alpha   90.00
_cell.angle_beta   90.00
_cell.angle_gamma   90.00
#
_symmetry.space_group_name_H-M   'P 1'
#
loop_
_entity.id
_entity.type
_entity.pdbx_description
1 polymer ?
#
loop_
_entity_poly.entity_id
_entity_poly.type
_entity_poly.pdbx_seq_one_letter_code
_entity_poly.pdbx_strand_id
1 'polypeptide(L)'
;MIFTGNGQVKIHHVGDNIDLIAGDMHLDDIETSIENNTNKNMLLYMWLSDNYDSLNLGQYDYVIIDCHPDFSTATKNAIVVSHDILSPITPSEHGYNAKFNLQERINEFKKEAIDYTTRKSYVTAQLWFVANMIKHNTRSSHDLMNALKTERDKGDNSCIATIPEKELFNRSTLDHESIAKMAKEHTIYNRQRDFFDDINNTFTKITDKL
;
A
#
# COMPACT_ATOMS: atom_id res chain seq x y z
N MET A 1 4.53 14.18 16.71
CA MET A 1 3.98 12.91 16.16
C MET A 1 2.56 13.14 15.68
N ILE A 2 2.15 12.50 14.58
CA ILE A 2 0.83 12.69 13.97
C ILE A 2 -0.30 12.30 14.95
N PHE A 3 -0.19 11.14 15.59
CA PHE A 3 -1.26 10.60 16.45
C PHE A 3 -1.36 11.21 17.86
N THR A 4 -0.32 11.84 18.36
CA THR A 4 -0.34 12.43 19.72
C THR A 4 -0.48 13.95 19.71
N GLY A 5 -0.38 14.59 18.54
CA GLY A 5 -0.34 16.05 18.43
C GLY A 5 0.91 16.70 19.03
N ASN A 6 1.84 15.91 19.56
CA ASN A 6 3.03 16.40 20.23
C ASN A 6 4.22 16.44 19.26
N GLY A 7 4.89 17.60 19.19
CA GLY A 7 6.08 17.82 18.36
C GLY A 7 5.77 18.07 16.89
N GLN A 8 6.78 18.57 16.16
CA GLN A 8 6.70 18.79 14.73
C GLN A 8 6.93 17.49 13.96
N VAL A 9 6.05 17.21 13.02
CA VAL A 9 6.30 16.18 11.98
C VAL A 9 7.34 16.73 11.02
N LYS A 10 8.40 15.95 10.79
CA LYS A 10 9.47 16.33 9.86
C LYS A 10 9.26 15.60 8.54
N ILE A 11 9.30 16.37 7.46
CA ILE A 11 9.36 15.85 6.10
C ILE A 11 10.83 15.86 5.68
N HIS A 12 11.35 14.71 5.29
CA HIS A 12 12.75 14.54 4.88
C HIS A 12 12.83 14.37 3.38
N HIS A 13 13.59 15.22 2.71
CA HIS A 13 13.93 15.01 1.31
C HIS A 13 14.95 13.86 1.18
N VAL A 14 14.54 12.76 0.53
CA VAL A 14 15.34 11.52 0.49
C VAL A 14 15.80 11.14 -0.92
N GLY A 15 15.27 11.79 -1.94
CA GLY A 15 15.65 11.55 -3.34
C GLY A 15 14.94 12.49 -4.28
N ASP A 16 15.29 12.45 -5.57
CA ASP A 16 14.65 13.28 -6.60
C ASP A 16 13.13 13.04 -6.58
N ASN A 17 12.38 14.10 -6.27
CA ASN A 17 10.91 14.08 -6.16
C ASN A 17 10.35 13.12 -5.11
N ILE A 18 11.14 12.74 -4.09
CA ILE A 18 10.71 11.84 -3.03
C ILE A 18 10.98 12.47 -1.67
N ASP A 19 9.92 12.68 -0.93
CA ASP A 19 9.96 13.10 0.47
C ASP A 19 9.42 11.99 1.37
N LEU A 20 9.91 11.93 2.60
CA LEU A 20 9.59 10.88 3.56
C LEU A 20 9.17 11.46 4.91
N ILE A 21 8.04 11.01 5.42
CA ILE A 21 7.72 11.08 6.84
C ILE A 21 8.08 9.72 7.44
N ALA A 22 9.11 9.69 8.27
CA ALA A 22 9.57 8.45 8.87
C ALA A 22 8.55 7.89 9.88
N GLY A 23 8.44 6.56 9.91
CA GLY A 23 7.72 5.84 10.96
C GLY A 23 8.39 6.00 12.34
N ASP A 24 7.66 5.67 13.39
CA ASP A 24 8.16 5.69 14.77
C ASP A 24 8.23 4.26 15.32
N MET A 25 9.36 3.90 15.91
CA MET A 25 9.56 2.58 16.51
C MET A 25 8.65 2.31 17.72
N HIS A 26 8.08 3.35 18.32
CA HIS A 26 7.17 3.28 19.48
C HIS A 26 5.70 3.39 19.05
N LEU A 27 5.37 3.06 17.80
CA LEU A 27 4.00 3.16 17.28
C LEU A 27 3.01 2.37 18.12
N ASP A 28 3.38 1.17 18.58
CA ASP A 28 2.53 0.31 19.42
C ASP A 28 2.21 0.96 20.78
N ASP A 29 3.19 1.64 21.40
CA ASP A 29 3.00 2.39 22.64
C ASP A 29 2.07 3.59 22.42
N ILE A 30 2.22 4.25 21.28
CA ILE A 30 1.38 5.38 20.87
C ILE A 30 -0.06 4.89 20.65
N GLU A 31 -0.28 3.82 19.92
CA GLU A 31 -1.59 3.23 19.69
C GLU A 31 -2.28 2.87 21.01
N THR A 32 -1.55 2.26 21.93
CA THR A 32 -2.03 1.96 23.29
C THR A 32 -2.46 3.23 24.03
N SER A 33 -1.66 4.30 23.94
CA SER A 33 -1.94 5.57 24.63
C SER A 33 -3.21 6.28 24.13
N ILE A 34 -3.56 6.06 22.86
CA ILE A 34 -4.74 6.67 22.22
C ILE A 34 -5.94 5.72 22.15
N GLU A 35 -5.87 4.54 22.74
CA GLU A 35 -6.93 3.51 22.62
C GLU A 35 -8.31 4.03 23.07
N ASN A 36 -8.34 4.85 24.11
CA ASN A 36 -9.57 5.44 24.64
C ASN A 36 -9.97 6.74 23.92
N ASN A 37 -9.23 7.20 22.92
CA ASN A 37 -9.59 8.39 22.16
C ASN A 37 -10.74 8.05 21.19
N THR A 38 -11.84 8.77 21.34
CA THR A 38 -13.04 8.58 20.49
C THR A 38 -12.73 8.78 18.99
N ASN A 39 -11.78 9.66 18.68
CA ASN A 39 -11.41 10.00 17.29
C ASN A 39 -10.15 9.24 16.82
N LYS A 40 -9.73 8.20 17.52
CA LYS A 40 -8.45 7.51 17.23
C LYS A 40 -8.24 7.09 15.78
N ASN A 41 -9.32 6.75 15.08
CA ASN A 41 -9.26 6.33 13.68
C ASN A 41 -9.26 7.48 12.67
N MET A 42 -9.37 8.75 13.14
CA MET A 42 -9.46 9.95 12.30
C MET A 42 -8.26 10.91 12.51
N LEU A 43 -7.28 10.53 13.31
CA LEU A 43 -6.18 11.43 13.69
C LEU A 43 -5.32 11.82 12.49
N LEU A 44 -5.05 10.89 11.57
CA LEU A 44 -4.31 11.20 10.35
C LEU A 44 -5.11 12.12 9.41
N TYR A 45 -6.41 11.89 9.29
CA TYR A 45 -7.29 12.78 8.52
C TYR A 45 -7.28 14.21 9.08
N MET A 46 -7.44 14.34 10.38
CA MET A 46 -7.39 15.65 11.05
C MET A 46 -6.03 16.32 10.84
N TRP A 47 -4.94 15.58 11.03
CA TRP A 47 -3.60 16.10 10.83
C TRP A 47 -3.35 16.56 9.39
N LEU A 48 -3.77 15.79 8.39
CA LEU A 48 -3.66 16.15 6.96
C LEU A 48 -4.47 17.43 6.67
N SER A 49 -5.70 17.50 7.18
CA SER A 49 -6.57 18.68 7.01
C SER A 49 -5.95 19.94 7.60
N ASP A 50 -5.42 19.85 8.82
CA ASP A 50 -4.84 20.99 9.55
C ASP A 50 -3.52 21.47 8.95
N ASN A 51 -2.79 20.60 8.26
CA ASN A 51 -1.45 20.90 7.74
C ASN A 51 -1.37 20.96 6.20
N TYR A 52 -2.48 20.79 5.49
CA TYR A 52 -2.49 20.70 4.03
C TYR A 52 -1.80 21.89 3.36
N ASP A 53 -2.20 23.10 3.71
CA ASP A 53 -1.65 24.32 3.12
C ASP A 53 -0.26 24.64 3.71
N SER A 54 -0.08 24.50 5.03
CA SER A 54 1.16 24.88 5.72
C SER A 54 2.36 24.04 5.30
N LEU A 55 2.14 22.78 4.95
CA LEU A 55 3.15 21.83 4.46
C LEU A 55 3.13 21.70 2.93
N ASN A 56 2.27 22.47 2.23
CA ASN A 56 2.11 22.41 0.79
C ASN A 56 1.90 20.96 0.27
N LEU A 57 1.04 20.20 0.96
CA LEU A 57 0.83 18.77 0.64
C LEU A 57 0.26 18.56 -0.77
N GLY A 58 -0.41 19.58 -1.35
CA GLY A 58 -0.93 19.54 -2.70
C GLY A 58 0.14 19.52 -3.80
N GLN A 59 1.44 19.64 -3.47
CA GLN A 59 2.52 19.52 -4.44
C GLN A 59 2.83 18.08 -4.84
N TYR A 60 2.36 17.10 -4.06
CA TYR A 60 2.65 15.69 -4.30
C TYR A 60 1.61 15.08 -5.25
N ASP A 61 2.07 14.39 -6.28
CA ASP A 61 1.20 13.63 -7.18
C ASP A 61 0.65 12.39 -6.47
N TYR A 62 1.46 11.76 -5.60
CA TYR A 62 1.11 10.57 -4.83
C TYR A 62 1.57 10.68 -3.39
N VAL A 63 0.74 10.21 -2.47
CA VAL A 63 1.11 9.96 -1.07
C VAL A 63 0.96 8.46 -0.81
N ILE A 64 2.07 7.78 -0.54
CA ILE A 64 2.10 6.34 -0.28
C ILE A 64 2.25 6.14 1.23
N ILE A 65 1.31 5.41 1.84
CA ILE A 65 1.34 5.07 3.26
C ILE A 65 1.67 3.59 3.38
N ASP A 66 2.88 3.28 3.84
CA ASP A 66 3.30 1.91 4.14
C ASP A 66 2.73 1.49 5.49
N CYS A 67 1.90 0.45 5.49
CA CYS A 67 1.19 -0.03 6.67
C CYS A 67 1.72 -1.38 7.13
N HIS A 68 1.74 -1.60 8.44
CA HIS A 68 1.94 -2.93 9.01
C HIS A 68 0.80 -3.88 8.57
N PRO A 69 1.06 -5.18 8.35
CA PRO A 69 0.06 -6.16 7.87
C PRO A 69 -0.95 -6.59 8.96
N ASP A 70 -1.40 -5.63 9.73
CA ASP A 70 -2.47 -5.79 10.72
C ASP A 70 -3.63 -4.84 10.43
N PHE A 71 -4.64 -4.82 11.27
CA PHE A 71 -5.77 -3.92 11.17
C PHE A 71 -5.84 -3.02 12.41
N SER A 72 -4.68 -2.49 12.81
CA SER A 72 -4.47 -1.62 13.95
C SER A 72 -5.08 -0.23 13.76
N THR A 73 -4.97 0.61 14.78
CA THR A 73 -5.43 1.99 14.70
C THR A 73 -4.67 2.79 13.62
N ALA A 74 -3.36 2.58 13.46
CA ALA A 74 -2.58 3.24 12.43
C ALA A 74 -3.05 2.84 11.02
N THR A 75 -3.25 1.54 10.77
CA THR A 75 -3.78 1.04 9.50
C THR A 75 -5.20 1.57 9.22
N LYS A 76 -6.08 1.64 10.22
CA LYS A 76 -7.41 2.25 10.07
C LYS A 76 -7.34 3.72 9.70
N ASN A 77 -6.42 4.49 10.30
CA ASN A 77 -6.18 5.88 9.93
C ASN A 77 -5.72 6.03 8.48
N ALA A 78 -4.80 5.16 8.02
CA ALA A 78 -4.35 5.14 6.63
C ALA A 78 -5.52 4.83 5.67
N ILE A 79 -6.36 3.84 5.99
CA ILE A 79 -7.52 3.48 5.19
C ILE A 79 -8.51 4.64 5.02
N VAL A 80 -8.76 5.42 6.08
CA VAL A 80 -9.70 6.56 6.05
C VAL A 80 -9.25 7.65 5.08
N VAL A 81 -7.94 7.91 4.97
CA VAL A 81 -7.40 8.99 4.13
C VAL A 81 -7.01 8.55 2.72
N SER A 82 -7.06 7.26 2.44
CA SER A 82 -6.64 6.71 1.14
C SER A 82 -7.76 6.77 0.12
N HIS A 83 -7.41 7.02 -1.16
CA HIS A 83 -8.28 6.82 -2.30
C HIS A 83 -8.31 5.35 -2.70
N ASP A 84 -7.16 4.70 -2.63
CA ASP A 84 -6.96 3.31 -3.01
C ASP A 84 -6.12 2.56 -1.97
N ILE A 85 -6.40 1.28 -1.82
CA ILE A 85 -5.65 0.34 -0.98
C ILE A 85 -5.08 -0.71 -1.92
N LEU A 86 -3.77 -0.84 -1.94
CA LEU A 86 -3.08 -1.86 -2.72
C LEU A 86 -2.52 -2.92 -1.78
N SER A 87 -3.03 -4.14 -1.89
CA SER A 87 -2.60 -5.26 -1.04
C SER A 87 -1.91 -6.36 -1.85
N PRO A 88 -0.67 -6.73 -1.52
CA PRO A 88 -0.02 -7.86 -2.15
C PRO A 88 -0.62 -9.19 -1.65
N ILE A 89 -0.84 -10.12 -2.59
CA ILE A 89 -1.19 -11.52 -2.30
C ILE A 89 -0.10 -12.44 -2.81
N THR A 90 0.29 -13.42 -2.02
CA THR A 90 1.37 -14.35 -2.36
C THR A 90 0.82 -15.75 -2.70
N PRO A 91 1.58 -16.59 -3.45
CA PRO A 91 1.16 -17.92 -3.85
C PRO A 91 1.25 -18.93 -2.68
N SER A 92 0.47 -18.66 -1.65
CA SER A 92 0.28 -19.54 -0.50
C SER A 92 -1.19 -19.53 -0.09
N GLU A 93 -1.64 -20.56 0.58
CA GLU A 93 -3.02 -20.63 1.08
C GLU A 93 -3.34 -19.43 1.98
N HIS A 94 -2.44 -19.09 2.91
CA HIS A 94 -2.61 -17.94 3.77
C HIS A 94 -2.61 -16.61 2.99
N GLY A 95 -1.73 -16.46 1.99
CA GLY A 95 -1.67 -15.25 1.16
C GLY A 95 -2.92 -15.05 0.32
N TYR A 96 -3.49 -16.13 -0.22
CA TYR A 96 -4.74 -16.06 -0.98
C TYR A 96 -5.96 -15.79 -0.09
N ASN A 97 -6.06 -16.49 1.07
CA ASN A 97 -7.16 -16.28 2.00
C ASN A 97 -7.13 -14.89 2.65
N ALA A 98 -5.95 -14.28 2.79
CA ALA A 98 -5.81 -12.92 3.30
C ALA A 98 -6.59 -11.88 2.45
N LYS A 99 -6.77 -12.14 1.14
CA LYS A 99 -7.61 -11.31 0.25
C LYS A 99 -9.03 -11.17 0.79
N PHE A 100 -9.66 -12.29 1.12
CA PHE A 100 -11.06 -12.31 1.56
C PHE A 100 -11.21 -11.72 2.97
N ASN A 101 -10.29 -12.05 3.86
CA ASN A 101 -10.28 -11.51 5.22
C ASN A 101 -10.11 -9.99 5.22
N LEU A 102 -9.22 -9.45 4.39
CA LEU A 102 -9.02 -8.01 4.27
C LEU A 102 -10.27 -7.31 3.70
N GLN A 103 -10.88 -7.90 2.67
CA GLN A 103 -12.12 -7.39 2.07
C GLN A 103 -13.25 -7.30 3.10
N GLU A 104 -13.42 -8.35 3.91
CA GLU A 104 -14.43 -8.39 4.96
C GLU A 104 -14.17 -7.31 6.02
N ARG A 105 -12.94 -7.23 6.54
CA ARG A 105 -12.55 -6.24 7.56
C ARG A 105 -12.72 -4.80 7.09
N ILE A 106 -12.37 -4.50 5.84
CA ILE A 106 -12.60 -3.18 5.26
C ILE A 106 -14.11 -2.89 5.15
N ASN A 107 -14.92 -3.87 4.73
CA ASN A 107 -16.36 -3.71 4.63
C ASN A 107 -17.03 -3.50 6.01
N GLU A 108 -16.53 -4.15 7.05
CA GLU A 108 -16.95 -3.89 8.43
C GLU A 108 -16.57 -2.48 8.87
N PHE A 109 -15.31 -2.10 8.66
CA PHE A 109 -14.83 -0.78 9.03
C PHE A 109 -15.56 0.36 8.28
N LYS A 110 -15.94 0.15 7.02
CA LYS A 110 -16.80 1.10 6.29
C LYS A 110 -18.13 1.37 6.98
N LYS A 111 -18.68 0.41 7.71
CA LYS A 111 -19.94 0.57 8.46
C LYS A 111 -19.72 1.24 9.81
N GLU A 112 -18.54 1.12 10.40
CA GLU A 112 -18.19 1.75 11.69
C GLU A 112 -17.77 3.21 11.50
N ALA A 113 -16.93 3.49 10.50
CA ALA A 113 -16.36 4.81 10.22
C ALA A 113 -17.34 5.66 9.39
N ILE A 114 -18.42 6.13 10.01
CA ILE A 114 -19.49 6.90 9.35
C ILE A 114 -19.62 8.31 9.91
N ASP A 115 -19.96 9.24 9.05
CA ASP A 115 -20.48 10.55 9.45
C ASP A 115 -21.88 10.40 10.01
N TYR A 116 -22.07 10.75 11.28
CA TYR A 116 -23.36 10.59 11.98
C TYR A 116 -24.48 11.46 11.42
N THR A 117 -24.14 12.54 10.72
CA THR A 117 -25.11 13.45 10.11
C THR A 117 -25.58 12.93 8.76
N THR A 118 -24.64 12.60 7.90
CA THR A 118 -24.92 12.18 6.52
C THR A 118 -25.13 10.68 6.37
N ARG A 119 -24.74 9.88 7.36
CA ARG A 119 -24.72 8.42 7.35
C ARG A 119 -23.81 7.81 6.28
N LYS A 120 -22.94 8.61 5.68
CA LYS A 120 -21.96 8.12 4.69
C LYS A 120 -20.68 7.68 5.40
N SER A 121 -20.06 6.65 4.85
CA SER A 121 -18.74 6.21 5.34
C SER A 121 -17.67 7.24 5.01
N TYR A 122 -16.74 7.45 5.94
CA TYR A 122 -15.49 8.16 5.68
C TYR A 122 -14.54 7.33 4.80
N VAL A 123 -14.67 5.99 4.83
CA VAL A 123 -13.84 5.10 4.04
C VAL A 123 -14.39 4.98 2.62
N THR A 124 -13.80 5.73 1.71
CA THR A 124 -14.14 5.72 0.28
C THR A 124 -13.18 4.85 -0.54
N ALA A 125 -12.08 4.43 0.05
CA ALA A 125 -11.01 3.71 -0.61
C ALA A 125 -11.49 2.47 -1.36
N GLN A 126 -10.94 2.28 -2.58
CA GLN A 126 -11.09 1.07 -3.35
C GLN A 126 -9.98 0.09 -3.00
N LEU A 127 -10.30 -1.20 -2.97
CA LEU A 127 -9.33 -2.25 -2.64
C LEU A 127 -8.89 -2.98 -3.90
N TRP A 128 -7.59 -2.95 -4.13
CA TRP A 128 -6.91 -3.62 -5.24
C TRP A 128 -5.89 -4.62 -4.73
N PHE A 129 -5.66 -5.67 -5.51
CA PHE A 129 -4.67 -6.69 -5.20
C PHE A 129 -3.61 -6.78 -6.29
N VAL A 130 -2.40 -7.16 -5.85
CA VAL A 130 -1.28 -7.50 -6.72
C VAL A 130 -0.82 -8.90 -6.37
N ALA A 131 -0.82 -9.81 -7.36
CA ALA A 131 -0.22 -11.12 -7.19
C ALA A 131 1.30 -10.97 -7.15
N ASN A 132 1.90 -11.11 -5.97
CA ASN A 132 3.31 -10.87 -5.73
C ASN A 132 4.09 -12.17 -5.52
N MET A 133 5.40 -12.13 -5.75
CA MET A 133 6.33 -13.26 -5.59
C MET A 133 5.93 -14.48 -6.44
N ILE A 134 5.45 -14.24 -7.66
CA ILE A 134 5.03 -15.31 -8.56
C ILE A 134 6.25 -15.97 -9.19
N LYS A 135 6.39 -17.27 -8.94
CA LYS A 135 7.44 -18.13 -9.53
C LYS A 135 6.92 -18.83 -10.78
N HIS A 136 7.72 -18.84 -11.84
CA HIS A 136 7.31 -19.40 -13.11
C HIS A 136 7.04 -20.93 -13.06
N ASN A 137 7.76 -21.66 -12.19
CA ASN A 137 7.78 -23.13 -12.20
C ASN A 137 7.27 -23.75 -10.88
N THR A 138 6.39 -23.07 -10.13
CA THR A 138 5.85 -23.63 -8.90
C THR A 138 4.36 -23.89 -9.02
N ARG A 139 3.92 -25.02 -8.46
CA ARG A 139 2.50 -25.39 -8.42
C ARG A 139 1.66 -24.33 -7.73
N SER A 140 2.12 -23.84 -6.59
CA SER A 140 1.40 -22.81 -5.82
C SER A 140 1.17 -21.52 -6.62
N SER A 141 2.15 -21.08 -7.43
CA SER A 141 1.97 -19.92 -8.32
C SER A 141 0.95 -20.21 -9.41
N HIS A 142 0.99 -21.39 -10.01
CA HIS A 142 -0.02 -21.80 -11.01
C HIS A 142 -1.42 -21.87 -10.40
N ASP A 143 -1.56 -22.44 -9.23
CA ASP A 143 -2.84 -22.57 -8.52
C ASP A 143 -3.42 -21.18 -8.22
N LEU A 144 -2.61 -20.24 -7.68
CA LEU A 144 -3.03 -18.85 -7.46
C LEU A 144 -3.46 -18.17 -8.76
N MET A 145 -2.66 -18.26 -9.82
CA MET A 145 -2.98 -17.61 -11.10
C MET A 145 -4.25 -18.17 -11.74
N ASN A 146 -4.51 -19.48 -11.61
CA ASN A 146 -5.74 -20.10 -12.06
C ASN A 146 -6.95 -19.65 -11.25
N ALA A 147 -6.81 -19.51 -9.91
CA ALA A 147 -7.86 -18.98 -9.06
C ALA A 147 -8.22 -17.55 -9.44
N LEU A 148 -7.23 -16.67 -9.60
CA LEU A 148 -7.42 -15.28 -10.01
C LEU A 148 -8.04 -15.16 -11.41
N LYS A 149 -7.67 -16.05 -12.34
CA LYS A 149 -8.32 -16.13 -13.64
C LYS A 149 -9.79 -16.50 -13.53
N THR A 150 -10.10 -17.51 -12.71
CA THR A 150 -11.49 -17.93 -12.45
C THR A 150 -12.33 -16.82 -11.83
N GLU A 151 -11.75 -16.03 -10.91
CA GLU A 151 -12.41 -14.87 -10.32
C GLU A 151 -12.69 -13.79 -11.38
N ARG A 152 -11.71 -13.51 -12.22
CA ARG A 152 -11.86 -12.55 -13.34
C ARG A 152 -12.95 -12.97 -14.31
N ASP A 153 -13.02 -14.24 -14.63
CA ASP A 153 -14.07 -14.81 -15.53
C ASP A 153 -15.47 -14.67 -14.91
N LYS A 154 -15.55 -14.54 -13.57
CA LYS A 154 -16.78 -14.25 -12.81
C LYS A 154 -17.04 -12.75 -12.60
N GLY A 155 -16.16 -11.88 -13.14
CA GLY A 155 -16.31 -10.42 -13.06
C GLY A 155 -15.50 -9.74 -11.95
N ASP A 156 -14.74 -10.48 -11.13
CA ASP A 156 -13.83 -9.88 -10.14
C ASP A 156 -12.52 -9.46 -10.81
N ASN A 157 -12.36 -8.16 -11.04
CA ASN A 157 -11.17 -7.54 -11.60
C ASN A 157 -10.32 -6.83 -10.53
N SER A 158 -10.46 -7.19 -9.26
CA SER A 158 -9.74 -6.55 -8.15
C SER A 158 -8.23 -6.84 -8.14
N CYS A 159 -7.77 -7.97 -8.71
CA CYS A 159 -6.35 -8.23 -8.93
C CYS A 159 -5.88 -7.56 -10.23
N ILE A 160 -5.16 -6.44 -10.09
CA ILE A 160 -4.80 -5.55 -11.21
C ILE A 160 -3.45 -5.83 -11.84
N ALA A 161 -2.55 -6.51 -11.12
CA ALA A 161 -1.19 -6.76 -11.59
C ALA A 161 -0.59 -8.04 -11.02
N THR A 162 0.51 -8.46 -11.65
CA THR A 162 1.31 -9.61 -11.22
C THR A 162 2.79 -9.21 -11.19
N ILE A 163 3.46 -9.46 -10.07
CA ILE A 163 4.89 -9.19 -9.87
C ILE A 163 5.61 -10.54 -9.68
N PRO A 164 6.62 -10.84 -10.52
CA PRO A 164 7.38 -12.08 -10.38
C PRO A 164 8.31 -12.05 -9.17
N GLU A 165 8.65 -13.21 -8.63
CA GLU A 165 9.80 -13.32 -7.74
C GLU A 165 11.09 -13.22 -8.56
N LYS A 166 11.95 -12.27 -8.21
CA LYS A 166 13.20 -12.00 -8.93
C LYS A 166 14.28 -11.56 -7.96
N GLU A 167 15.48 -12.11 -8.12
CA GLU A 167 16.65 -11.79 -7.31
C GLU A 167 17.00 -10.28 -7.33
N LEU A 168 16.67 -9.58 -8.41
CA LEU A 168 16.88 -8.13 -8.51
C LEU A 168 16.13 -7.33 -7.42
N PHE A 169 14.98 -7.81 -6.94
CA PHE A 169 14.29 -7.16 -5.83
C PHE A 169 15.05 -7.31 -4.51
N ASN A 170 15.63 -8.50 -4.26
CA ASN A 170 16.48 -8.71 -3.08
C ASN A 170 17.72 -7.83 -3.15
N ARG A 171 18.38 -7.78 -4.30
CA ARG A 171 19.53 -6.91 -4.53
C ARG A 171 19.21 -5.43 -4.36
N SER A 172 18.07 -4.97 -4.85
CA SER A 172 17.58 -3.61 -4.66
C SER A 172 17.59 -3.20 -3.18
N THR A 173 17.15 -4.11 -2.31
CA THR A 173 17.15 -3.87 -0.86
C THR A 173 18.55 -3.87 -0.26
N LEU A 174 19.42 -4.82 -0.67
CA LEU A 174 20.79 -4.96 -0.15
C LEU A 174 21.69 -3.83 -0.61
N ASP A 175 21.59 -3.44 -1.88
CA ASP A 175 22.43 -2.42 -2.51
C ASP A 175 21.87 -0.99 -2.26
N HIS A 176 20.71 -0.88 -1.60
CA HIS A 176 19.97 0.38 -1.40
C HIS A 176 19.74 1.15 -2.70
N GLU A 177 19.45 0.41 -3.77
CA GLU A 177 19.27 0.95 -5.10
C GLU A 177 17.95 0.51 -5.70
N SER A 178 17.11 1.46 -6.15
CA SER A 178 15.80 1.13 -6.70
C SER A 178 15.90 0.37 -8.02
N ILE A 179 14.92 -0.49 -8.30
CA ILE A 179 14.81 -1.20 -9.60
C ILE A 179 14.85 -0.21 -10.78
N ALA A 180 14.20 0.96 -10.64
CA ALA A 180 14.20 2.00 -11.67
C ALA A 180 15.60 2.60 -11.91
N LYS A 181 16.44 2.66 -10.87
CA LYS A 181 17.83 3.12 -11.00
C LYS A 181 18.70 2.04 -11.62
N MET A 182 18.57 0.77 -11.18
CA MET A 182 19.24 -0.36 -11.80
C MET A 182 18.93 -0.50 -13.30
N ALA A 183 17.71 -0.17 -13.73
CA ALA A 183 17.32 -0.17 -15.13
C ALA A 183 18.08 0.87 -15.97
N LYS A 184 18.65 1.92 -15.37
CA LYS A 184 19.50 2.90 -16.07
C LYS A 184 20.92 2.41 -16.31
N GLU A 185 21.36 1.37 -15.62
CA GLU A 185 22.66 0.76 -15.84
C GLU A 185 22.64 -0.14 -17.08
N HIS A 186 23.29 0.29 -18.13
CA HIS A 186 23.28 -0.36 -19.44
C HIS A 186 23.63 -1.87 -19.41
N THR A 187 24.56 -2.25 -18.54
CA THR A 187 24.99 -3.65 -18.42
C THR A 187 23.94 -4.52 -17.75
N ILE A 188 23.30 -4.02 -16.70
CA ILE A 188 22.25 -4.74 -15.96
C ILE A 188 20.99 -4.80 -16.83
N TYR A 189 20.59 -3.67 -17.43
CA TYR A 189 19.43 -3.59 -18.31
C TYR A 189 19.51 -4.59 -19.46
N ASN A 190 20.63 -4.62 -20.20
CA ASN A 190 20.77 -5.51 -21.35
C ASN A 190 20.69 -7.00 -21.00
N ARG A 191 21.11 -7.39 -19.78
CA ARG A 191 21.01 -8.78 -19.31
C ARG A 191 19.62 -9.17 -18.85
N GLN A 192 18.79 -8.21 -18.49
CA GLN A 192 17.49 -8.43 -17.86
C GLN A 192 16.40 -7.56 -18.50
N ARG A 193 16.56 -7.26 -19.79
CA ARG A 193 15.70 -6.32 -20.53
C ARG A 193 14.23 -6.65 -20.40
N ASP A 194 13.85 -7.88 -20.69
CA ASP A 194 12.45 -8.32 -20.65
C ASP A 194 11.84 -8.10 -19.26
N PHE A 195 12.62 -8.37 -18.20
CA PHE A 195 12.18 -8.12 -16.83
C PHE A 195 11.95 -6.63 -16.56
N PHE A 196 12.86 -5.75 -16.97
CA PHE A 196 12.70 -4.31 -16.73
C PHE A 196 11.54 -3.73 -17.54
N ASP A 197 11.36 -4.17 -18.76
CA ASP A 197 10.25 -3.74 -19.62
C ASP A 197 8.91 -4.24 -19.04
N ASP A 198 8.83 -5.49 -18.61
CA ASP A 198 7.63 -6.09 -18.01
C ASP A 198 7.27 -5.43 -16.69
N ILE A 199 8.26 -5.18 -15.81
CA ILE A 199 8.00 -4.58 -14.51
C ILE A 199 7.61 -3.11 -14.65
N ASN A 200 8.21 -2.38 -15.58
CA ASN A 200 7.81 -1.01 -15.87
C ASN A 200 6.36 -0.94 -16.35
N ASN A 201 5.99 -1.81 -17.30
CA ASN A 201 4.60 -1.93 -17.78
C ASN A 201 3.63 -2.32 -16.64
N THR A 202 4.09 -3.15 -15.71
CA THR A 202 3.29 -3.57 -14.55
C THR A 202 3.03 -2.40 -13.61
N PHE A 203 4.06 -1.62 -13.28
CA PHE A 203 3.89 -0.43 -12.44
C PHE A 203 3.06 0.65 -13.14
N THR A 204 3.24 0.86 -14.44
CA THR A 204 2.39 1.79 -15.21
C THR A 204 0.91 1.38 -15.12
N LYS A 205 0.59 0.09 -15.29
CA LYS A 205 -0.79 -0.40 -15.12
C LYS A 205 -1.35 -0.19 -13.72
N ILE A 206 -0.50 -0.31 -12.69
CA ILE A 206 -0.90 -0.04 -11.31
C ILE A 206 -1.21 1.46 -11.15
N THR A 207 -0.31 2.34 -11.57
CA THR A 207 -0.50 3.79 -11.44
C THR A 207 -1.67 4.32 -12.27
N ASP A 208 -1.91 3.77 -13.47
CA ASP A 208 -3.05 4.14 -14.31
C ASP A 208 -4.40 3.70 -13.68
N LYS A 209 -4.36 2.76 -12.74
CA LYS A 209 -5.54 2.23 -12.08
C LYS A 209 -5.88 2.95 -10.78
N LEU A 210 -4.85 3.43 -10.07
CA LEU A 210 -4.96 4.19 -8.82
C LEU A 210 -5.21 5.68 -9.08
#